data_8548f351749d9cef6f9ab31e741e0e8e
#
_entry.id   8548f351749d9cef6f9ab31e741e0e8e
#
_cell.length_a   1.000
_cell.length_b   1.000
_cell.length_c   1.000
_cell.angle_alpha   90.00
_cell.angle_beta   90.00
_cell.angle_gamma   90.00
#
_symmetry.space_group_name_H-M   'P 1'
#
loop_
_entity.id
_entity.type
_entity.pdbx_description
1 polymer ?
#
loop_
_entity_poly.entity_id
_entity_poly.type
_entity_poly.pdbx_seq_one_letter_code
_entity_poly.pdbx_strand_id
1 'polypeptide(L)'
;SDMGLVPLLAGAGSAPDPRAGMMQLVGMIAIMGVMFYFALWRPQQKKAKEHEALVKALKPKDEVVTNSGIVGVIVGVKDKTLTIRSEDTKLEILRSSVAEVIRRPGNAKTD
;
A
#
# COMPACT_ATOMS: atom_id res chain seq x y z
N SER A 1 26.02 52.94 4.97
CA SER A 1 25.04 52.87 4.04
C SER A 1 25.26 51.69 3.13
N ASP A 2 25.55 51.92 1.91
CA ASP A 2 25.71 50.76 1.01
C ASP A 2 26.83 49.87 1.47
N MET A 3 27.78 50.44 2.12
CA MET A 3 28.89 49.64 2.59
C MET A 3 28.52 48.64 3.65
N GLY A 4 27.50 48.93 4.39
CA GLY A 4 27.06 48.00 5.40
C GLY A 4 26.12 46.95 4.85
N LEU A 5 25.42 47.34 3.79
CA LEU A 5 24.44 46.42 3.20
C LEU A 5 25.07 45.50 2.20
N VAL A 6 26.01 46.00 1.43
CA VAL A 6 26.61 45.19 0.38
C VAL A 6 27.31 43.95 0.91
N PRO A 7 28.13 44.05 1.96
CA PRO A 7 28.71 42.81 2.49
C PRO A 7 27.68 41.82 2.97
N LEU A 8 26.59 42.31 3.52
CA LEU A 8 25.56 41.44 3.99
C LEU A 8 24.89 40.70 2.82
N LEU A 9 24.57 41.45 1.79
CA LEU A 9 24.00 40.86 0.60
C LEU A 9 24.97 39.94 -0.11
N ALA A 10 26.24 40.35 -0.13
CA ALA A 10 27.25 39.55 -0.75
C ALA A 10 27.44 38.25 0.00
N GLY A 11 27.41 38.32 1.32
CA GLY A 11 27.53 37.10 2.10
C GLY A 11 26.32 36.22 1.96
N ALA A 12 25.16 36.81 1.79
CA ALA A 12 23.95 36.04 1.68
C ALA A 12 23.77 35.45 0.28
N GLY A 13 24.14 36.23 -0.74
CA GLY A 13 23.82 35.75 -2.06
C GLY A 13 25.00 35.62 -2.96
N SER A 14 26.12 36.15 -2.57
CA SER A 14 27.11 36.25 -3.55
C SER A 14 28.03 35.12 -3.61
N ALA A 15 28.06 34.32 -2.69
CA ALA A 15 28.99 33.33 -2.86
C ALA A 15 28.40 32.08 -3.19
N PRO A 16 27.51 32.02 -3.99
CA PRO A 16 26.94 30.73 -4.19
C PRO A 16 27.95 29.93 -4.91
N ASP A 17 28.49 29.07 -4.22
CA ASP A 17 29.20 28.01 -4.83
C ASP A 17 28.08 27.19 -5.54
N PRO A 18 28.17 26.99 -6.84
CA PRO A 18 27.18 26.20 -7.54
C PRO A 18 27.03 24.80 -6.93
N ARG A 19 28.10 24.31 -6.38
CA ARG A 19 28.04 22.99 -5.72
C ARG A 19 27.22 23.04 -4.47
N ALA A 20 27.32 24.12 -3.69
CA ALA A 20 26.55 24.21 -2.45
C ALA A 20 25.07 24.28 -2.75
N GLY A 21 24.67 25.01 -3.78
CA GLY A 21 23.29 25.06 -4.16
C GLY A 21 22.80 23.74 -4.68
N MET A 22 23.65 23.07 -5.46
CA MET A 22 23.30 21.77 -5.98
C MET A 22 23.17 20.73 -4.88
N MET A 23 24.11 20.76 -3.93
CA MET A 23 24.06 19.82 -2.82
C MET A 23 22.83 20.04 -1.96
N GLN A 24 22.45 21.30 -1.77
CA GLN A 24 21.24 21.59 -1.03
C GLN A 24 20.01 21.05 -1.75
N LEU A 25 19.95 21.25 -3.05
CA LEU A 25 18.83 20.77 -3.84
C LEU A 25 18.77 19.25 -3.80
N VAL A 26 19.90 18.60 -3.99
CA VAL A 26 19.96 17.14 -3.95
C VAL A 26 19.55 16.63 -2.58
N GLY A 27 20.01 17.32 -1.53
CA GLY A 27 19.63 16.93 -0.18
C GLY A 27 18.13 17.03 0.05
N MET A 28 17.52 18.10 -0.45
CA MET A 28 16.09 18.27 -0.30
C MET A 28 15.32 17.19 -1.07
N ILE A 29 15.79 16.89 -2.27
CA ILE A 29 15.14 15.84 -3.07
C ILE A 29 15.31 14.50 -2.38
N ALA A 30 16.47 14.23 -1.83
CA ALA A 30 16.72 12.97 -1.14
C ALA A 30 15.83 12.82 0.08
N ILE A 31 15.71 13.88 0.87
CA ILE A 31 14.85 13.85 2.05
C ILE A 31 13.41 13.64 1.63
N MET A 32 12.97 14.36 0.61
CA MET A 32 11.62 14.21 0.12
C MET A 32 11.36 12.80 -0.37
N GLY A 33 12.33 12.22 -1.09
CA GLY A 33 12.20 10.87 -1.58
C GLY A 33 12.12 9.86 -0.45
N VAL A 34 12.91 10.05 0.59
CA VAL A 34 12.84 9.15 1.75
C VAL A 34 11.50 9.28 2.44
N MET A 35 11.01 10.50 2.60
CA MET A 35 9.71 10.70 3.23
C MET A 35 8.60 10.06 2.41
N PHE A 36 8.63 10.22 1.09
CA PHE A 36 7.65 9.57 0.24
C PHE A 36 7.76 8.07 0.31
N TYR A 37 8.98 7.56 0.35
CA TYR A 37 9.18 6.12 0.46
C TYR A 37 8.51 5.58 1.72
N PHE A 38 8.77 6.21 2.86
CA PHE A 38 8.19 5.72 4.10
C PHE A 38 6.70 6.00 4.19
N ALA A 39 6.23 7.05 3.54
CA ALA A 39 4.81 7.39 3.63
C ALA A 39 3.94 6.59 2.69
N LEU A 40 4.46 6.24 1.50
CA LEU A 40 3.67 5.60 0.48
C LEU A 40 4.04 4.13 0.28
N TRP A 41 5.31 3.85 0.28
CA TRP A 41 5.77 2.51 -0.04
C TRP A 41 5.53 1.52 1.10
N ARG A 42 5.94 1.88 2.30
CA ARG A 42 5.82 0.95 3.43
C ARG A 42 4.38 0.59 3.75
N PRO A 43 3.47 1.57 3.84
CA PRO A 43 2.08 1.20 4.10
C PRO A 43 1.50 0.28 3.03
N GLN A 44 1.87 0.50 1.77
CA GLN A 44 1.38 -0.34 0.70
C GLN A 44 1.93 -1.76 0.80
N GLN A 45 3.20 -1.90 1.16
CA GLN A 45 3.77 -3.21 1.36
C GLN A 45 3.10 -3.95 2.51
N LYS A 46 2.80 -3.23 3.58
CA LYS A 46 2.13 -3.84 4.72
C LYS A 46 0.75 -4.36 4.31
N LYS A 47 0.01 -3.55 3.57
CA LYS A 47 -1.30 -3.99 3.09
C LYS A 47 -1.19 -5.16 2.14
N ALA A 48 -0.20 -5.17 1.29
CA ALA A 48 0.00 -6.27 0.37
C ALA A 48 0.31 -7.56 1.12
N LYS A 49 1.12 -7.48 2.14
CA LYS A 49 1.45 -8.66 2.94
C LYS A 49 0.25 -9.16 3.73
N GLU A 50 -0.56 -8.26 4.25
CA GLU A 50 -1.77 -8.65 4.95
C GLU A 50 -2.73 -9.34 4.01
N HIS A 51 -2.88 -8.80 2.80
CA HIS A 51 -3.74 -9.42 1.81
C HIS A 51 -3.21 -10.79 1.39
N GLU A 52 -1.90 -10.90 1.23
CA GLU A 52 -1.30 -12.17 0.87
C GLU A 52 -1.53 -13.21 1.97
N ALA A 53 -1.41 -12.81 3.22
CA ALA A 53 -1.66 -13.71 4.33
C ALA A 53 -3.13 -14.13 4.35
N LEU A 54 -4.03 -13.19 4.08
CA LEU A 54 -5.45 -13.50 4.01
C LEU A 54 -5.72 -14.51 2.91
N VAL A 55 -5.14 -14.31 1.73
CA VAL A 55 -5.34 -15.20 0.61
C VAL A 55 -4.83 -16.61 0.92
N LYS A 56 -3.69 -16.69 1.61
CA LYS A 56 -3.13 -17.99 1.95
C LYS A 56 -3.94 -18.72 3.01
N ALA A 57 -4.69 -17.98 3.80
CA ALA A 57 -5.46 -18.58 4.88
C ALA A 57 -6.87 -18.97 4.46
N LEU A 58 -7.23 -18.78 3.22
CA LEU A 58 -8.58 -19.11 2.75
C LEU A 58 -8.83 -20.60 2.85
N LYS A 59 -10.01 -20.96 3.34
CA LYS A 59 -10.41 -22.35 3.53
C LYS A 59 -11.83 -22.55 3.06
N PRO A 60 -12.19 -23.77 2.71
CA PRO A 60 -13.60 -24.05 2.40
C PRO A 60 -14.50 -23.67 3.56
N LYS A 61 -15.69 -23.25 3.22
CA LYS A 61 -16.73 -22.79 4.14
C LYS A 61 -16.53 -21.36 4.64
N ASP A 62 -15.42 -20.72 4.30
CA ASP A 62 -15.27 -19.29 4.59
C ASP A 62 -16.22 -18.50 3.69
N GLU A 63 -16.85 -17.50 4.25
CA GLU A 63 -17.65 -16.58 3.45
C GLU A 63 -16.80 -15.37 3.13
N VAL A 64 -16.70 -15.05 1.85
CA VAL A 64 -15.75 -14.03 1.39
C VAL A 64 -16.47 -13.05 0.48
N VAL A 65 -15.85 -11.89 0.33
CA VAL A 65 -16.29 -10.91 -0.66
C VAL A 65 -15.12 -10.61 -1.58
N THR A 66 -15.40 -10.54 -2.87
CA THR A 66 -14.36 -10.26 -3.86
C THR A 66 -14.18 -8.77 -4.05
N ASN A 67 -13.14 -8.40 -4.79
CA ASN A 67 -12.89 -7.00 -5.13
C ASN A 67 -14.06 -6.38 -5.88
N SER A 68 -14.80 -7.18 -6.63
CA SER A 68 -15.92 -6.69 -7.40
C SER A 68 -17.21 -6.67 -6.61
N GLY A 69 -17.17 -7.07 -5.35
CA GLY A 69 -18.38 -7.05 -4.54
C GLY A 69 -19.18 -8.32 -4.52
N ILE A 70 -18.69 -9.39 -5.13
CA ILE A 70 -19.39 -10.66 -5.13
C ILE A 70 -19.17 -11.35 -3.80
N VAL A 71 -20.26 -11.75 -3.17
CA VAL A 71 -20.21 -12.44 -1.89
C VAL A 71 -20.50 -13.92 -2.15
N GLY A 72 -19.71 -14.78 -1.55
CA GLY A 72 -19.94 -16.21 -1.70
C GLY A 72 -19.21 -16.98 -0.63
N VAL A 73 -19.53 -18.28 -0.59
CA VAL A 73 -18.90 -19.19 0.35
C VAL A 73 -17.95 -20.09 -0.43
N ILE A 74 -16.74 -20.23 0.09
CA ILE A 74 -15.74 -21.06 -0.58
C ILE A 74 -16.15 -22.52 -0.46
N VAL A 75 -16.24 -23.18 -1.60
CA VAL A 75 -16.54 -24.60 -1.63
C VAL A 75 -15.35 -25.44 -2.06
N GLY A 76 -14.33 -24.83 -2.62
CA GLY A 76 -13.13 -25.55 -3.00
C GLY A 76 -11.99 -24.58 -3.18
N VAL A 77 -10.78 -25.01 -2.87
CA VAL A 77 -9.58 -24.17 -2.96
C VAL A 77 -8.57 -24.91 -3.81
N LYS A 78 -8.04 -24.22 -4.81
CA LYS A 78 -6.97 -24.72 -5.65
C LYS A 78 -5.74 -23.84 -5.44
N ASP A 79 -4.72 -24.13 -6.22
CA ASP A 79 -3.45 -23.44 -6.06
C ASP A 79 -3.56 -21.94 -6.28
N LYS A 80 -4.14 -21.53 -7.38
CA LYS A 80 -4.27 -20.12 -7.72
C LYS A 80 -5.71 -19.65 -7.78
N THR A 81 -6.65 -20.55 -7.78
CA THR A 81 -8.06 -20.21 -7.89
C THR A 81 -8.83 -20.87 -6.77
N LEU A 82 -10.06 -20.46 -6.62
CA LEU A 82 -10.96 -21.14 -5.72
C LEU A 82 -12.36 -21.02 -6.27
N THR A 83 -13.22 -21.90 -5.79
CA THR A 83 -14.61 -21.91 -6.22
C THR A 83 -15.44 -21.38 -5.07
N ILE A 84 -16.25 -20.39 -5.36
CA ILE A 84 -17.20 -19.89 -4.37
C ILE A 84 -18.61 -20.16 -4.88
N ARG A 85 -19.51 -20.27 -3.94
CA ARG A 85 -20.91 -20.43 -4.25
C ARG A 85 -21.63 -19.19 -3.79
N SER A 86 -22.23 -18.48 -4.74
CA SER A 86 -23.01 -17.30 -4.44
C SER A 86 -24.44 -17.69 -4.72
N GLU A 87 -25.24 -17.88 -3.69
CA GLU A 87 -26.57 -18.41 -3.75
C GLU A 87 -26.55 -19.78 -4.44
N ASP A 88 -27.10 -19.90 -5.63
CA ASP A 88 -27.13 -21.19 -6.33
C ASP A 88 -26.07 -21.30 -7.39
N THR A 89 -25.24 -20.31 -7.55
CA THR A 89 -24.26 -20.26 -8.63
C THR A 89 -22.87 -20.50 -8.08
N LYS A 90 -22.11 -21.35 -8.75
CA LYS A 90 -20.71 -21.56 -8.41
C LYS A 90 -19.84 -20.78 -9.37
N LEU A 91 -18.85 -20.14 -8.83
CA LEU A 91 -17.93 -19.33 -9.60
C LEU A 91 -16.51 -19.72 -9.26
N GLU A 92 -15.67 -19.79 -10.28
CA GLU A 92 -14.25 -19.96 -10.04
C GLU A 92 -13.60 -18.61 -10.14
N ILE A 93 -12.89 -18.21 -9.11
CA ILE A 93 -12.24 -16.91 -9.08
C ILE A 93 -10.79 -17.09 -8.69
N LEU A 94 -9.99 -16.08 -8.96
CA LEU A 94 -8.61 -16.10 -8.51
C LEU A 94 -8.60 -15.88 -7.00
N ARG A 95 -7.71 -16.58 -6.31
CA ARG A 95 -7.60 -16.42 -4.87
C ARG A 95 -7.27 -14.98 -4.51
N SER A 96 -6.48 -14.30 -5.34
CA SER A 96 -6.11 -12.92 -5.09
C SER A 96 -7.28 -11.95 -5.27
N SER A 97 -8.38 -12.41 -5.87
CA SER A 97 -9.55 -11.54 -6.03
C SER A 97 -10.38 -11.41 -4.77
N VAL A 98 -10.09 -12.21 -3.76
CA VAL A 98 -10.81 -12.11 -2.49
C VAL A 98 -10.33 -10.86 -1.77
N ALA A 99 -11.27 -9.99 -1.44
CA ALA A 99 -10.95 -8.75 -0.73
C ALA A 99 -10.92 -8.97 0.78
N GLU A 100 -11.87 -9.71 1.30
CA GLU A 100 -11.88 -9.99 2.73
C GLU A 100 -12.75 -11.19 3.04
N VAL A 101 -12.54 -11.76 4.21
CA VAL A 101 -13.35 -12.86 4.73
C VAL A 101 -14.39 -12.26 5.65
N ILE A 102 -15.67 -12.45 5.30
CA ILE A 102 -16.75 -11.90 6.09
C ILE A 102 -17.05 -12.77 7.29
N ARG A 103 -17.03 -14.07 7.09
CA ARG A 103 -17.38 -15.01 8.15
C ARG A 103 -16.54 -16.24 8.01
N ARG A 104 -16.10 -16.76 9.12
CA ARG A 104 -15.26 -17.93 9.16
C ARG A 104 -15.89 -18.93 10.11
N PRO A 105 -16.13 -20.16 9.66
CA PRO A 105 -16.75 -21.16 10.54
C PRO A 105 -15.93 -21.33 11.78
N GLY A 106 -16.58 -21.44 12.89
CA GLY A 106 -15.94 -21.57 14.13
C GLY A 106 -15.56 -20.27 14.78
N ASN A 107 -15.65 -19.17 14.04
CA ASN A 107 -15.36 -17.90 14.56
C ASN A 107 -16.56 -17.13 14.62
N ALA A 108 -17.52 -17.56 14.86
CA ALA A 108 -18.80 -17.07 14.97
C ALA A 108 -19.01 -15.68 15.22
N LYS A 109 -18.48 -14.86 14.76
CA LYS A 109 -18.60 -13.64 15.07
C LYS A 109 -19.51 -12.99 14.36
N THR A 110 -19.83 -12.90 13.76
CA THR A 110 -20.62 -12.39 13.02
C THR A 110 -21.44 -11.61 13.10
N ASP A 111 -21.85 -11.35 13.14
CA ASP A 111 -22.69 -10.58 13.03
C ASP A 111 -23.05 -10.21 12.77
#